data_4c55ddf1fac086d2d44f8fccd3e39bd2
#
_entry.id   4c55ddf1fac086d2d44f8fccd3e39bd2
#
_cell.length_a   1.000
_cell.length_b   1.000
_cell.length_c   1.000
_cell.angle_alpha   90.00
_cell.angle_beta   90.00
_cell.angle_gamma   90.00
#
_symmetry.space_group_name_H-M   'P 1'
#
loop_
_entity.id
_entity.type
_entity.pdbx_description
1 polymer ?
#
loop_
_entity_poly.entity_id
_entity_poly.type
_entity_poly.pdbx_seq_one_letter_code
_entity_poly.pdbx_strand_id
1 'polypeptide(L)'
;MGRAVCCPTAPATNGPGVRPLSAAPSKPAYGGGYRFLIRRYILFHGKQHPRTLGTQAIAPFVNHLAVDRKVAASTQSQALNALLFLYRDVLGVEVGHLDGLRRVQRLSRIPVVLTTEEVRDSLANMHGTPRLMAEVLYGAGLRVTECMTLRIKDLDFRAGTITVRSGKGAKDRTTLLPECLREALQRHMLNVVAMYKEDLSRGRGYAPLPGALHRKYPKAARSIGWQFVFPSKVVRPCPETGRLLRWHASESTVQKAFKLALGLAGIHKHASVHTLRHSFATHLLAAGTDIRTIQLLLGHRSLQTTMIYTHVHQTARHTKSPLDRI
;
A
#
# COMPACT_ATOMS: atom_id res chain seq x y z
N MET A 1 -67.99 -36.21 -17.46
CA MET A 1 -67.96 -37.05 -16.23
C MET A 1 -66.62 -37.73 -16.21
N GLY A 2 -65.84 -37.56 -15.16
CA GLY A 2 -64.52 -38.21 -15.04
C GLY A 2 -63.54 -37.31 -14.29
N ARG A 3 -63.60 -37.33 -12.94
CA ARG A 3 -62.65 -36.67 -12.04
C ARG A 3 -61.35 -37.44 -12.07
N ALA A 4 -60.23 -36.76 -12.37
CA ALA A 4 -58.90 -37.29 -12.16
C ALA A 4 -58.37 -36.74 -10.81
N VAL A 5 -57.91 -37.67 -9.94
CA VAL A 5 -57.39 -37.48 -8.61
C VAL A 5 -55.97 -37.01 -8.66
N CYS A 6 -55.68 -35.90 -8.02
CA CYS A 6 -54.31 -35.39 -7.78
C CYS A 6 -53.59 -36.24 -6.72
N CYS A 7 -52.41 -36.80 -7.05
CA CYS A 7 -51.40 -37.27 -6.08
C CYS A 7 -50.46 -36.13 -5.72
N PRO A 8 -50.08 -35.94 -4.45
CA PRO A 8 -49.10 -34.93 -4.06
C PRO A 8 -47.67 -35.46 -4.25
N THR A 9 -46.86 -34.70 -5.00
CA THR A 9 -45.43 -34.91 -5.13
C THR A 9 -44.73 -34.41 -3.87
N ALA A 10 -43.82 -35.25 -3.35
CA ALA A 10 -42.96 -34.96 -2.19
C ALA A 10 -41.95 -33.82 -2.48
N PRO A 11 -41.53 -33.05 -1.45
CA PRO A 11 -40.59 -31.97 -1.62
C PRO A 11 -39.18 -32.51 -1.84
N ALA A 12 -38.49 -31.96 -2.86
CA ALA A 12 -37.10 -32.20 -3.16
C ALA A 12 -36.21 -31.59 -2.06
N THR A 13 -35.43 -32.41 -1.40
CA THR A 13 -34.40 -32.03 -0.45
C THR A 13 -33.25 -31.34 -1.23
N ASN A 14 -33.14 -30.05 -1.09
CA ASN A 14 -31.96 -29.28 -1.55
C ASN A 14 -30.76 -29.63 -0.65
N GLY A 15 -29.87 -30.49 -1.13
CA GLY A 15 -28.53 -30.67 -0.57
C GLY A 15 -27.68 -29.42 -0.80
N PRO A 16 -26.66 -29.15 0.04
CA PRO A 16 -25.85 -27.96 -0.05
C PRO A 16 -25.11 -27.94 -1.39
N GLY A 17 -25.45 -26.96 -2.24
CA GLY A 17 -24.85 -26.75 -3.55
C GLY A 17 -23.35 -26.54 -3.46
N VAL A 18 -22.62 -27.44 -4.05
CA VAL A 18 -21.18 -27.33 -4.30
C VAL A 18 -20.99 -26.15 -5.24
N ARG A 19 -20.41 -25.05 -4.73
CA ARG A 19 -20.00 -23.92 -5.57
C ARG A 19 -18.93 -24.36 -6.54
N PRO A 20 -19.03 -24.05 -7.85
CA PRO A 20 -18.01 -24.41 -8.81
C PRO A 20 -16.70 -23.66 -8.51
N LEU A 21 -15.57 -24.36 -8.55
CA LEU A 21 -14.19 -23.95 -8.33
C LEU A 21 -13.64 -23.00 -9.44
N SER A 22 -14.39 -22.04 -9.92
CA SER A 22 -13.97 -21.16 -11.03
C SER A 22 -13.71 -19.71 -10.67
N ALA A 23 -13.57 -19.35 -9.39
CA ALA A 23 -13.07 -18.04 -9.00
C ALA A 23 -11.88 -18.23 -8.06
N ALA A 24 -10.68 -18.40 -8.63
CA ALA A 24 -9.47 -18.25 -7.85
C ALA A 24 -9.48 -16.85 -7.21
N PRO A 25 -9.32 -16.74 -5.88
CA PRO A 25 -9.29 -15.45 -5.22
C PRO A 25 -8.18 -14.61 -5.84
N SER A 26 -8.50 -13.36 -6.22
CA SER A 26 -7.54 -12.37 -6.69
C SER A 26 -6.32 -12.40 -5.76
N LYS A 27 -5.11 -12.58 -6.33
CA LYS A 27 -3.85 -12.69 -5.57
C LYS A 27 -3.84 -11.62 -4.48
N PRO A 28 -3.74 -11.99 -3.20
CA PRO A 28 -3.71 -10.99 -2.14
C PRO A 28 -2.48 -10.12 -2.34
N ALA A 29 -2.61 -8.82 -2.16
CA ALA A 29 -1.52 -7.83 -2.27
C ALA A 29 -0.30 -8.14 -1.37
N TYR A 30 -0.42 -9.11 -0.49
CA TYR A 30 0.57 -9.59 0.48
C TYR A 30 1.23 -10.93 0.10
N GLY A 31 1.14 -11.40 -1.15
CA GLY A 31 1.55 -12.75 -1.56
C GLY A 31 2.97 -13.17 -1.14
N GLY A 32 3.95 -12.28 -1.20
CA GLY A 32 5.33 -12.57 -0.79
C GLY A 32 5.48 -12.77 0.73
N GLY A 33 4.88 -11.89 1.53
CA GLY A 33 4.96 -11.95 2.98
C GLY A 33 4.21 -13.16 3.58
N TYR A 34 3.02 -13.46 3.07
CA TYR A 34 2.25 -14.63 3.51
C TYR A 34 2.95 -15.94 3.16
N ARG A 35 3.48 -16.06 1.95
CA ARG A 35 4.26 -17.26 1.54
C ARG A 35 5.46 -17.49 2.46
N PHE A 36 6.18 -16.44 2.83
CA PHE A 36 7.32 -16.53 3.76
C PHE A 36 6.88 -17.01 5.14
N LEU A 37 5.79 -16.46 5.69
CA LEU A 37 5.28 -16.82 7.02
C LEU A 37 4.70 -18.25 7.04
N ILE A 38 3.96 -18.64 6.00
CA ILE A 38 3.46 -20.02 5.84
C ILE A 38 4.62 -21.01 5.73
N ARG A 39 5.67 -20.71 4.95
CA ARG A 39 6.86 -21.54 4.88
C ARG A 39 7.52 -21.71 6.25
N ARG A 40 7.66 -20.64 7.03
CA ARG A 40 8.20 -20.72 8.39
C ARG A 40 7.34 -21.58 9.31
N TYR A 41 6.03 -21.50 9.20
CA TYR A 41 5.09 -22.34 9.93
C TYR A 41 5.29 -23.85 9.61
N ILE A 42 5.37 -24.19 8.34
CA ILE A 42 5.60 -25.56 7.88
C ILE A 42 6.96 -26.10 8.40
N LEU A 43 8.00 -25.26 8.35
CA LEU A 43 9.32 -25.62 8.86
C LEU A 43 9.33 -25.80 10.39
N PHE A 44 8.61 -24.97 11.12
CA PHE A 44 8.49 -25.06 12.58
C PHE A 44 7.85 -26.40 13.01
N HIS A 45 6.92 -26.92 12.24
CA HIS A 45 6.27 -28.22 12.48
C HIS A 45 6.92 -29.36 11.73
N GLY A 46 8.24 -29.33 11.51
CA GLY A 46 8.99 -30.45 10.93
C GLY A 46 8.58 -30.82 9.49
N LYS A 47 8.18 -29.84 8.69
CA LYS A 47 7.71 -29.97 7.29
C LYS A 47 6.43 -30.80 7.14
N GLN A 48 5.64 -30.96 8.19
CA GLN A 48 4.33 -31.60 8.11
C GLN A 48 3.35 -30.77 7.30
N HIS A 49 2.43 -31.44 6.60
CA HIS A 49 1.43 -30.74 5.80
C HIS A 49 0.40 -30.03 6.70
N PRO A 50 0.01 -28.78 6.44
CA PRO A 50 -0.93 -28.04 7.30
C PRO A 50 -2.27 -28.72 7.55
N ARG A 51 -2.79 -29.51 6.60
CA ARG A 51 -4.03 -30.30 6.81
C ARG A 51 -3.90 -31.34 7.92
N THR A 52 -2.72 -31.99 8.05
CA THR A 52 -2.50 -33.01 9.07
C THR A 52 -2.24 -32.38 10.44
N LEU A 53 -1.70 -31.17 10.49
CA LEU A 53 -1.43 -30.45 11.73
C LEU A 53 -2.71 -29.98 12.44
N GLY A 54 -3.77 -29.69 11.68
CA GLY A 54 -4.99 -29.10 12.22
C GLY A 54 -4.82 -27.63 12.66
N THR A 55 -5.92 -27.01 13.08
CA THR A 55 -5.93 -25.60 13.47
C THR A 55 -5.29 -25.30 14.82
N GLN A 56 -5.22 -26.31 15.71
CA GLN A 56 -4.58 -26.21 17.02
C GLN A 56 -3.06 -25.95 16.92
N ALA A 57 -2.42 -26.30 15.83
CA ALA A 57 -1.00 -26.03 15.59
C ALA A 57 -0.68 -24.55 15.33
N ILE A 58 -1.68 -23.71 15.11
CA ILE A 58 -1.50 -22.28 14.87
C ILE A 58 -0.97 -21.56 16.11
N ALA A 59 -1.60 -21.79 17.27
CA ALA A 59 -1.25 -21.10 18.51
C ALA A 59 0.20 -21.36 18.97
N PRO A 60 0.73 -22.58 18.98
CA PRO A 60 2.14 -22.86 19.31
C PRO A 60 3.13 -22.08 18.45
N PHE A 61 2.93 -22.03 17.13
CA PHE A 61 3.82 -21.27 16.24
C PHE A 61 3.74 -19.78 16.46
N VAL A 62 2.53 -19.22 16.62
CA VAL A 62 2.35 -17.79 16.86
C VAL A 62 2.92 -17.37 18.22
N ASN A 63 2.83 -18.24 19.22
CA ASN A 63 3.46 -18.06 20.54
C ASN A 63 4.97 -18.15 20.46
N HIS A 64 5.53 -19.13 19.72
CA HIS A 64 6.97 -19.19 19.46
C HIS A 64 7.49 -17.89 18.82
N LEU A 65 6.77 -17.32 17.86
CA LEU A 65 7.17 -16.03 17.29
C LEU A 65 7.21 -14.90 18.35
N ALA A 66 6.26 -14.90 19.28
CA ALA A 66 6.14 -13.88 20.33
C ALA A 66 7.22 -14.04 21.41
N VAL A 67 7.37 -15.25 21.95
CA VAL A 67 8.18 -15.54 23.15
C VAL A 67 9.64 -15.79 22.75
N ASP A 68 9.89 -16.77 21.89
CA ASP A 68 11.25 -17.21 21.57
C ASP A 68 11.92 -16.30 20.54
N ARG A 69 11.15 -15.84 19.53
CA ARG A 69 11.68 -14.98 18.47
C ARG A 69 11.51 -13.48 18.76
N LYS A 70 10.78 -13.11 19.81
CA LYS A 70 10.54 -11.73 20.28
C LYS A 70 10.15 -10.77 19.13
N VAL A 71 9.31 -11.27 18.20
CA VAL A 71 8.89 -10.44 17.04
C VAL A 71 7.94 -9.33 17.49
N ALA A 72 7.88 -8.24 16.71
CA ALA A 72 6.92 -7.17 16.95
C ALA A 72 5.46 -7.66 16.83
N ALA A 73 4.53 -7.03 17.56
CA ALA A 73 3.10 -7.34 17.54
C ALA A 73 2.49 -7.31 16.12
N SER A 74 2.99 -6.43 15.24
CA SER A 74 2.57 -6.37 13.84
C SER A 74 2.98 -7.62 13.06
N THR A 75 4.18 -8.15 13.28
CA THR A 75 4.69 -9.37 12.65
C THR A 75 3.91 -10.59 13.13
N GLN A 76 3.62 -10.65 14.43
CA GLN A 76 2.77 -11.71 15.00
C GLN A 76 1.37 -11.70 14.39
N SER A 77 0.74 -10.50 14.29
CA SER A 77 -0.58 -10.35 13.66
C SER A 77 -0.57 -10.73 12.18
N GLN A 78 0.51 -10.41 11.45
CA GLN A 78 0.66 -10.84 10.06
C GLN A 78 0.78 -12.35 9.93
N ALA A 79 1.54 -13.00 10.83
CA ALA A 79 1.66 -14.45 10.84
C ALA A 79 0.31 -15.12 11.10
N LEU A 80 -0.43 -14.66 12.11
CA LEU A 80 -1.77 -15.17 12.40
C LEU A 80 -2.70 -14.99 11.18
N ASN A 81 -2.75 -13.81 10.58
CA ASN A 81 -3.59 -13.56 9.40
C ASN A 81 -3.20 -14.43 8.19
N ALA A 82 -1.89 -14.68 8.00
CA ALA A 82 -1.41 -15.56 6.92
C ALA A 82 -1.85 -17.02 7.14
N LEU A 83 -1.85 -17.50 8.39
CA LEU A 83 -2.31 -18.85 8.73
C LEU A 83 -3.84 -18.96 8.67
N LEU A 84 -4.58 -17.95 9.14
CA LEU A 84 -6.03 -17.91 8.98
C LEU A 84 -6.43 -17.95 7.50
N PHE A 85 -5.75 -17.20 6.65
CA PHE A 85 -5.93 -17.25 5.19
C PHE A 85 -5.61 -18.65 4.65
N LEU A 86 -4.49 -19.26 5.06
CA LEU A 86 -4.14 -20.60 4.63
C LEU A 86 -5.23 -21.61 4.96
N TYR A 87 -5.69 -21.64 6.21
CA TYR A 87 -6.69 -22.64 6.62
C TYR A 87 -8.07 -22.38 6.03
N ARG A 88 -8.59 -21.15 6.12
CA ARG A 88 -9.94 -20.79 5.66
C ARG A 88 -10.07 -20.73 4.15
N ASP A 89 -9.18 -19.97 3.50
CA ASP A 89 -9.35 -19.63 2.07
C ASP A 89 -8.66 -20.65 1.14
N VAL A 90 -7.56 -21.28 1.58
CA VAL A 90 -6.81 -22.23 0.74
C VAL A 90 -7.18 -23.67 1.04
N LEU A 91 -7.29 -24.04 2.32
CA LEU A 91 -7.55 -25.43 2.73
C LEU A 91 -9.05 -25.70 2.95
N GLY A 92 -9.89 -24.68 3.06
CA GLY A 92 -11.33 -24.82 3.31
C GLY A 92 -11.66 -25.38 4.70
N VAL A 93 -10.77 -25.15 5.68
CA VAL A 93 -10.93 -25.61 7.07
C VAL A 93 -11.40 -24.44 7.93
N GLU A 94 -12.50 -24.60 8.64
CA GLU A 94 -12.94 -23.60 9.61
C GLU A 94 -11.96 -23.52 10.79
N VAL A 95 -11.56 -22.30 11.13
CA VAL A 95 -10.71 -22.03 12.29
C VAL A 95 -11.62 -21.50 13.40
N GLY A 96 -11.84 -22.35 14.40
CA GLY A 96 -12.57 -22.00 15.62
C GLY A 96 -11.79 -21.05 16.52
N HIS A 97 -12.12 -21.06 17.80
CA HIS A 97 -11.36 -20.30 18.81
C HIS A 97 -9.94 -20.86 18.94
N LEU A 98 -8.96 -19.97 19.02
CA LEU A 98 -7.55 -20.34 19.20
C LEU A 98 -7.18 -20.13 20.67
N ASP A 99 -7.31 -21.22 21.44
CA ASP A 99 -6.98 -21.18 22.87
C ASP A 99 -5.48 -21.02 23.10
N GLY A 100 -5.11 -20.39 24.21
CA GLY A 100 -3.72 -20.22 24.60
C GLY A 100 -2.90 -19.24 23.74
N LEU A 101 -3.52 -18.45 22.87
CA LEU A 101 -2.81 -17.48 22.04
C LEU A 101 -2.29 -16.30 22.87
N ARG A 102 -0.99 -16.20 23.05
CA ARG A 102 -0.32 -15.07 23.70
C ARG A 102 -0.15 -13.93 22.71
N ARG A 103 -0.86 -12.83 22.91
CA ARG A 103 -0.75 -11.63 22.06
C ARG A 103 0.33 -10.71 22.59
N VAL A 104 1.28 -10.31 21.72
CA VAL A 104 2.24 -9.25 22.02
C VAL A 104 1.47 -7.92 22.12
N GLN A 105 1.66 -7.22 23.20
CA GLN A 105 1.03 -5.90 23.40
C GLN A 105 1.57 -4.91 22.35
N ARG A 106 0.66 -4.21 21.70
CA ARG A 106 1.00 -3.21 20.69
C ARG A 106 1.36 -1.91 21.39
N LEU A 107 2.65 -1.64 21.52
CA LEU A 107 3.10 -0.34 22.00
C LEU A 107 2.75 0.72 20.94
N SER A 108 1.96 1.72 21.31
CA SER A 108 1.70 2.88 20.48
C SER A 108 2.98 3.74 20.45
N ARG A 109 3.62 3.84 19.28
CA ARG A 109 4.76 4.74 19.11
C ARG A 109 4.26 6.03 18.47
N ILE A 110 4.67 7.16 19.02
CA ILE A 110 4.43 8.46 18.39
C ILE A 110 5.16 8.48 17.04
N PRO A 111 4.49 8.82 15.93
CA PRO A 111 5.15 8.91 14.63
C PRO A 111 6.27 9.95 14.65
N VAL A 112 7.40 9.61 14.04
CA VAL A 112 8.46 10.59 13.79
C VAL A 112 7.95 11.60 12.76
N VAL A 113 8.16 12.88 13.05
CA VAL A 113 7.85 14.02 12.18
C VAL A 113 9.13 14.82 11.97
N LEU A 114 9.42 15.18 10.74
CA LEU A 114 10.49 16.11 10.39
C LEU A 114 9.95 17.55 10.47
N THR A 115 10.78 18.49 10.89
CA THR A 115 10.43 19.92 10.78
C THR A 115 10.44 20.36 9.33
N THR A 116 9.95 21.57 9.04
CA THR A 116 9.98 22.15 7.69
C THR A 116 11.40 22.31 7.18
N GLU A 117 12.32 22.72 8.07
CA GLU A 117 13.75 22.85 7.80
C GLU A 117 14.39 21.49 7.48
N GLU A 118 14.17 20.47 8.32
CA GLU A 118 14.67 19.12 8.09
C GLU A 118 14.16 18.51 6.78
N VAL A 119 12.90 18.78 6.40
CA VAL A 119 12.37 18.36 5.09
C VAL A 119 13.11 19.08 3.98
N ARG A 120 13.29 20.41 4.08
CA ARG A 120 14.02 21.21 3.08
C ARG A 120 15.44 20.72 2.90
N ASP A 121 16.16 20.53 3.99
CA ASP A 121 17.56 20.09 3.98
C ASP A 121 17.69 18.66 3.41
N SER A 122 16.78 17.76 3.76
CA SER A 122 16.73 16.42 3.16
C SER A 122 16.52 16.49 1.65
N LEU A 123 15.55 17.30 1.18
CA LEU A 123 15.27 17.45 -0.25
C LEU A 123 16.40 18.15 -1.00
N ALA A 124 17.12 19.10 -0.37
CA ALA A 124 18.27 19.77 -0.96
C ALA A 124 19.43 18.80 -1.25
N ASN A 125 19.57 17.75 -0.42
CA ASN A 125 20.56 16.69 -0.58
C ASN A 125 20.10 15.54 -1.53
N MET A 126 18.96 15.70 -2.21
CA MET A 126 18.48 14.76 -3.21
C MET A 126 18.56 15.35 -4.61
N HIS A 127 18.76 14.50 -5.64
CA HIS A 127 18.86 14.93 -7.02
C HIS A 127 18.02 14.09 -7.98
N GLY A 128 17.66 14.68 -9.13
CA GLY A 128 16.97 14.00 -10.23
C GLY A 128 15.59 13.44 -9.87
N THR A 129 15.20 12.36 -10.51
CA THR A 129 13.88 11.74 -10.33
C THR A 129 13.56 11.35 -8.88
N PRO A 130 14.50 10.79 -8.07
CA PRO A 130 14.22 10.49 -6.65
C PRO A 130 13.87 11.72 -5.82
N ARG A 131 14.47 12.88 -6.11
CA ARG A 131 14.10 14.15 -5.46
C ARG A 131 12.66 14.53 -5.78
N LEU A 132 12.32 14.54 -7.07
CA LEU A 132 10.94 14.86 -7.50
C LEU A 132 9.91 13.89 -6.90
N MET A 133 10.25 12.59 -6.79
CA MET A 133 9.40 11.62 -6.09
C MET A 133 9.18 12.00 -4.62
N ALA A 134 10.25 12.38 -3.91
CA ALA A 134 10.16 12.78 -2.50
C ALA A 134 9.37 14.09 -2.33
N GLU A 135 9.56 15.04 -3.22
CA GLU A 135 8.80 16.31 -3.26
C GLU A 135 7.30 16.05 -3.48
N VAL A 136 6.94 15.15 -4.40
CA VAL A 136 5.53 14.75 -4.62
C VAL A 136 4.96 14.00 -3.41
N LEU A 137 5.76 13.12 -2.79
CA LEU A 137 5.34 12.39 -1.59
C LEU A 137 5.04 13.33 -0.42
N TYR A 138 5.89 14.33 -0.20
CA TYR A 138 5.68 15.33 0.83
C TYR A 138 4.55 16.31 0.46
N GLY A 139 4.59 16.88 -0.74
CA GLY A 139 3.67 17.95 -1.14
C GLY A 139 2.23 17.50 -1.39
N ALA A 140 2.01 16.22 -1.72
CA ALA A 140 0.69 15.64 -1.95
C ALA A 140 0.25 14.65 -0.85
N GLY A 141 1.11 14.35 0.12
CA GLY A 141 0.83 13.39 1.19
C GLY A 141 0.59 11.96 0.71
N LEU A 142 1.19 11.54 -0.40
CA LEU A 142 0.99 10.21 -0.98
C LEU A 142 1.68 9.11 -0.18
N ARG A 143 1.15 7.88 -0.28
CA ARG A 143 1.92 6.68 0.08
C ARG A 143 2.96 6.40 -0.99
N VAL A 144 4.07 5.77 -0.63
CA VAL A 144 5.13 5.46 -1.61
C VAL A 144 4.60 4.63 -2.79
N THR A 145 3.78 3.61 -2.53
CA THR A 145 3.13 2.82 -3.58
C THR A 145 2.22 3.65 -4.48
N GLU A 146 1.46 4.60 -3.92
CA GLU A 146 0.58 5.50 -4.66
C GLU A 146 1.39 6.40 -5.59
N CYS A 147 2.49 6.98 -5.10
CA CYS A 147 3.40 7.80 -5.90
C CYS A 147 4.03 6.97 -7.05
N MET A 148 4.51 5.76 -6.77
CA MET A 148 5.09 4.91 -7.81
C MET A 148 4.09 4.50 -8.89
N THR A 149 2.84 4.22 -8.51
CA THR A 149 1.79 3.78 -9.44
C THR A 149 1.01 4.92 -10.09
N LEU A 150 1.38 6.17 -9.83
CA LEU A 150 0.75 7.36 -10.40
C LEU A 150 0.88 7.37 -11.93
N ARG A 151 -0.20 7.66 -12.62
CA ARG A 151 -0.24 7.71 -14.08
C ARG A 151 -0.35 9.15 -14.59
N ILE A 152 0.07 9.36 -15.83
CA ILE A 152 0.03 10.70 -16.46
C ILE A 152 -1.36 11.31 -16.42
N LYS A 153 -2.39 10.52 -16.71
CA LYS A 153 -3.80 10.96 -16.70
C LYS A 153 -4.34 11.31 -15.30
N ASP A 154 -3.60 10.97 -14.24
CA ASP A 154 -4.02 11.21 -12.87
C ASP A 154 -3.52 12.58 -12.36
N LEU A 155 -2.71 13.31 -13.17
CA LEU A 155 -2.25 14.66 -12.90
C LEU A 155 -3.15 15.67 -13.62
N ASP A 156 -3.83 16.52 -12.87
CA ASP A 156 -4.56 17.66 -13.41
C ASP A 156 -3.82 18.96 -13.07
N PHE A 157 -3.05 19.44 -14.04
CA PHE A 157 -2.30 20.70 -13.90
C PHE A 157 -3.20 21.94 -13.89
N ARG A 158 -4.43 21.87 -14.45
CA ARG A 158 -5.35 23.02 -14.44
C ARG A 158 -6.03 23.15 -13.09
N ALA A 159 -6.56 22.05 -12.59
CA ALA A 159 -7.22 22.02 -11.28
C ALA A 159 -6.23 22.01 -10.10
N GLY A 160 -4.91 21.81 -10.34
CA GLY A 160 -3.91 21.69 -9.28
C GLY A 160 -4.11 20.45 -8.40
N THR A 161 -4.51 19.33 -9.01
CA THR A 161 -4.88 18.13 -8.26
C THR A 161 -4.24 16.85 -8.80
N ILE A 162 -4.09 15.87 -7.91
CA ILE A 162 -3.65 14.50 -8.20
C ILE A 162 -4.78 13.54 -7.84
N THR A 163 -5.21 12.72 -8.80
CA THR A 163 -6.17 11.63 -8.55
C THR A 163 -5.43 10.36 -8.14
N VAL A 164 -5.65 9.89 -6.91
CA VAL A 164 -5.11 8.63 -6.40
C VAL A 164 -6.15 7.55 -6.61
N ARG A 165 -5.85 6.62 -7.54
CA ARG A 165 -6.76 5.52 -7.86
C ARG A 165 -6.50 4.29 -7.01
N SER A 166 -7.58 3.58 -6.68
CA SER A 166 -7.51 2.32 -5.93
C SER A 166 -6.70 2.40 -4.65
N GLY A 167 -6.83 3.50 -3.92
CA GLY A 167 -6.25 3.67 -2.59
C GLY A 167 -6.64 2.51 -1.66
N LYS A 168 -6.13 2.48 -0.43
CA LYS A 168 -6.45 1.42 0.53
C LYS A 168 -7.97 1.26 0.68
N GLY A 169 -8.52 0.14 0.13
CA GLY A 169 -9.95 -0.17 0.12
C GLY A 169 -10.70 0.22 -1.16
N ALA A 170 -10.00 0.33 -2.29
CA ALA A 170 -10.57 0.53 -3.63
C ALA A 170 -11.41 1.83 -3.79
N LYS A 171 -11.18 2.85 -2.94
CA LYS A 171 -11.79 4.17 -3.10
C LYS A 171 -10.78 5.14 -3.70
N ASP A 172 -11.16 5.78 -4.79
CA ASP A 172 -10.39 6.87 -5.39
C ASP A 172 -10.51 8.12 -4.50
N ARG A 173 -9.46 8.95 -4.52
CA ARG A 173 -9.46 10.26 -3.85
C ARG A 173 -8.65 11.25 -4.66
N THR A 174 -8.91 12.52 -4.41
CA THR A 174 -8.14 13.62 -4.96
C THR A 174 -7.29 14.23 -3.85
N THR A 175 -6.06 14.62 -4.17
CA THR A 175 -5.14 15.35 -3.28
C THR A 175 -4.49 16.51 -4.03
N LEU A 176 -3.69 17.30 -3.32
CA LEU A 176 -3.06 18.50 -3.85
C LEU A 176 -1.94 18.16 -4.85
N LEU A 177 -1.84 18.93 -5.93
CA LEU A 177 -0.65 19.06 -6.77
C LEU A 177 0.01 20.38 -6.41
N PRO A 178 1.16 20.38 -5.69
CA PRO A 178 1.81 21.63 -5.29
C PRO A 178 2.19 22.48 -6.49
N GLU A 179 1.86 23.77 -6.44
CA GLU A 179 2.14 24.71 -7.54
C GLU A 179 3.63 24.78 -7.87
N CYS A 180 4.48 24.79 -6.86
CA CYS A 180 5.94 24.82 -7.02
C CYS A 180 6.53 23.60 -7.75
N LEU A 181 5.77 22.47 -7.83
CA LEU A 181 6.19 21.27 -8.56
C LEU A 181 5.68 21.22 -10.00
N ARG A 182 4.80 22.11 -10.39
CA ARG A 182 4.15 22.12 -11.72
C ARG A 182 5.19 22.06 -12.83
N GLU A 183 6.12 22.99 -12.84
CA GLU A 183 7.12 23.09 -13.89
C GLU A 183 8.09 21.89 -13.89
N ALA A 184 8.54 21.46 -12.71
CA ALA A 184 9.42 20.30 -12.58
C ALA A 184 8.75 19.01 -13.07
N LEU A 185 7.47 18.82 -12.74
CA LEU A 185 6.67 17.69 -13.24
C LEU A 185 6.46 17.78 -14.74
N GLN A 186 6.13 18.94 -15.29
CA GLN A 186 5.97 19.11 -16.74
C GLN A 186 7.26 18.78 -17.49
N ARG A 187 8.41 19.27 -17.04
CA ARG A 187 9.72 18.91 -17.61
C ARG A 187 10.01 17.42 -17.51
N HIS A 188 9.69 16.81 -16.37
CA HIS A 188 9.83 15.37 -16.20
C HIS A 188 8.93 14.59 -17.15
N MET A 189 7.69 15.06 -17.38
CA MET A 189 6.74 14.45 -18.31
C MET A 189 7.26 14.47 -19.75
N LEU A 190 7.98 15.51 -20.19
CA LEU A 190 8.61 15.54 -21.52
C LEU A 190 9.59 14.38 -21.69
N ASN A 191 10.41 14.10 -20.67
CA ASN A 191 11.34 12.97 -20.67
C ASN A 191 10.59 11.62 -20.73
N VAL A 192 9.48 11.50 -19.99
CA VAL A 192 8.64 10.29 -20.01
C VAL A 192 8.01 10.08 -21.38
N VAL A 193 7.53 11.16 -22.02
CA VAL A 193 6.98 11.13 -23.40
C VAL A 193 8.06 10.72 -24.40
N ALA A 194 9.27 11.24 -24.29
CA ALA A 194 10.39 10.86 -25.17
C ALA A 194 10.72 9.37 -25.02
N MET A 195 10.85 8.88 -23.79
CA MET A 195 11.07 7.46 -23.49
C MET A 195 9.94 6.57 -24.03
N TYR A 196 8.70 7.02 -23.91
CA TYR A 196 7.53 6.32 -24.44
C TYR A 196 7.55 6.23 -25.97
N LYS A 197 7.89 7.34 -26.68
CA LYS A 197 8.02 7.35 -28.16
C LYS A 197 9.12 6.38 -28.62
N GLU A 198 10.24 6.35 -27.93
CA GLU A 198 11.33 5.41 -28.21
C GLU A 198 10.88 3.95 -27.98
N ASP A 199 10.14 3.68 -26.91
CA ASP A 199 9.60 2.34 -26.69
C ASP A 199 8.63 1.90 -27.79
N LEU A 200 7.78 2.81 -28.26
CA LEU A 200 6.85 2.54 -29.36
C LEU A 200 7.58 2.20 -30.67
N SER A 201 8.64 2.94 -31.02
CA SER A 201 9.45 2.68 -32.23
C SER A 201 10.12 1.31 -32.20
N ARG A 202 10.36 0.77 -31.00
CA ARG A 202 10.95 -0.57 -30.77
C ARG A 202 9.87 -1.67 -30.59
N GLY A 203 8.60 -1.39 -30.89
CA GLY A 203 7.49 -2.36 -30.75
C GLY A 203 7.11 -2.71 -29.29
N ARG A 204 7.60 -1.96 -28.31
CA ARG A 204 7.30 -2.05 -26.88
C ARG A 204 6.64 -0.74 -26.42
N GLY A 205 6.43 -0.49 -25.15
CA GLY A 205 5.77 0.75 -24.67
C GLY A 205 4.35 0.50 -24.20
N TYR A 206 4.12 -0.72 -23.74
CA TYR A 206 2.87 -1.07 -23.10
C TYR A 206 2.94 -0.77 -21.61
N ALA A 207 1.92 -0.07 -21.09
CA ALA A 207 1.72 0.07 -19.65
C ALA A 207 0.92 -1.12 -19.11
N PRO A 208 1.28 -1.67 -17.95
CA PRO A 208 0.44 -2.67 -17.30
C PRO A 208 -0.87 -2.01 -16.87
N LEU A 209 -2.01 -2.58 -17.31
CA LEU A 209 -3.33 -2.10 -16.94
C LEU A 209 -3.86 -2.87 -15.72
N PRO A 210 -4.60 -2.22 -14.81
CA PRO A 210 -5.17 -2.88 -13.64
C PRO A 210 -6.32 -3.82 -14.01
N GLY A 211 -6.36 -4.98 -13.33
CA GLY A 211 -7.47 -5.94 -13.45
C GLY A 211 -7.77 -6.40 -14.87
N ALA A 212 -9.06 -6.46 -15.21
CA ALA A 212 -9.52 -6.91 -16.51
C ALA A 212 -9.45 -5.85 -17.63
N LEU A 213 -8.95 -4.64 -17.35
CA LEU A 213 -8.91 -3.55 -18.32
C LEU A 213 -8.07 -3.89 -19.58
N HIS A 214 -7.05 -4.73 -19.45
CA HIS A 214 -6.24 -5.16 -20.58
C HIS A 214 -7.06 -5.97 -21.61
N ARG A 215 -8.11 -6.68 -21.17
CA ARG A 215 -9.04 -7.40 -22.05
C ARG A 215 -10.10 -6.47 -22.63
N LYS A 216 -10.67 -5.58 -21.80
CA LYS A 216 -11.75 -4.67 -22.22
C LYS A 216 -11.24 -3.54 -23.13
N TYR A 217 -10.05 -3.02 -22.88
CA TYR A 217 -9.47 -1.88 -23.61
C TYR A 217 -8.01 -2.17 -24.01
N PRO A 218 -7.74 -3.08 -24.95
CA PRO A 218 -6.39 -3.51 -25.31
C PRO A 218 -5.52 -2.38 -25.86
N LYS A 219 -6.12 -1.37 -26.53
CA LYS A 219 -5.41 -0.18 -27.02
C LYS A 219 -4.98 0.78 -25.90
N ALA A 220 -5.64 0.76 -24.75
CA ALA A 220 -5.34 1.67 -23.64
C ALA A 220 -3.92 1.46 -23.08
N ALA A 221 -3.37 0.24 -23.14
CA ALA A 221 -2.00 -0.05 -22.71
C ALA A 221 -0.93 0.72 -23.51
N ARG A 222 -1.28 1.17 -24.74
CA ARG A 222 -0.42 1.99 -25.61
C ARG A 222 -0.77 3.48 -25.56
N SER A 223 -1.68 3.90 -24.72
CA SER A 223 -2.00 5.31 -24.56
C SER A 223 -1.03 5.96 -23.58
N ILE A 224 -0.55 7.17 -23.93
CA ILE A 224 0.36 7.95 -23.07
C ILE A 224 -0.23 8.24 -21.70
N GLY A 225 -1.53 8.50 -21.61
CA GLY A 225 -2.21 8.76 -20.34
C GLY A 225 -2.15 7.59 -19.36
N TRP A 226 -1.95 6.35 -19.82
CA TRP A 226 -1.83 5.17 -18.97
C TRP A 226 -0.39 4.88 -18.54
N GLN A 227 0.62 5.55 -19.11
CA GLN A 227 2.00 5.43 -18.69
C GLN A 227 2.16 5.97 -17.26
N PHE A 228 3.14 5.41 -16.54
CA PHE A 228 3.45 5.89 -15.19
C PHE A 228 4.16 7.25 -15.25
N VAL A 229 3.91 8.10 -14.28
CA VAL A 229 4.65 9.35 -14.08
C VAL A 229 6.12 9.04 -13.78
N PHE A 230 6.39 7.99 -13.01
CA PHE A 230 7.73 7.54 -12.68
C PHE A 230 7.98 6.13 -13.23
N PRO A 231 8.28 6.00 -14.54
CA PRO A 231 8.52 4.72 -15.17
C PRO A 231 9.85 4.09 -14.72
N SER A 232 9.90 2.77 -14.75
CA SER A 232 11.15 2.03 -14.57
C SER A 232 12.10 2.30 -15.75
N LYS A 233 13.42 2.30 -15.49
CA LYS A 233 14.44 2.35 -16.56
C LYS A 233 14.44 1.08 -17.42
N VAL A 234 13.95 -0.04 -16.90
CA VAL A 234 13.97 -1.36 -17.55
C VAL A 234 12.56 -1.79 -17.95
N VAL A 235 12.41 -2.30 -19.17
CA VAL A 235 11.21 -3.03 -19.61
C VAL A 235 11.31 -4.49 -19.21
N ARG A 236 10.18 -5.12 -18.88
CA ARG A 236 10.12 -6.52 -18.45
C ARG A 236 9.01 -7.25 -19.18
N PRO A 237 9.18 -8.52 -19.51
CA PRO A 237 8.10 -9.30 -20.10
C PRO A 237 6.95 -9.47 -19.08
N CYS A 238 5.73 -9.37 -19.58
CA CYS A 238 4.54 -9.72 -18.82
C CYS A 238 4.47 -11.25 -18.68
N PRO A 239 4.36 -11.81 -17.47
CA PRO A 239 4.30 -13.26 -17.28
C PRO A 239 3.12 -13.93 -18.01
N GLU A 240 2.01 -13.20 -18.19
CA GLU A 240 0.78 -13.72 -18.78
C GLU A 240 0.76 -13.62 -20.30
N THR A 241 1.38 -12.59 -20.88
CA THR A 241 1.25 -12.26 -22.32
C THR A 241 2.57 -12.26 -23.07
N GLY A 242 3.71 -12.38 -22.40
CA GLY A 242 5.05 -12.24 -22.97
C GLY A 242 5.39 -10.82 -23.48
N ARG A 243 4.44 -9.89 -23.51
CA ARG A 243 4.65 -8.52 -24.00
C ARG A 243 5.61 -7.76 -23.11
N LEU A 244 6.49 -6.98 -23.72
CA LEU A 244 7.42 -6.11 -23.00
C LEU A 244 6.70 -4.89 -22.45
N LEU A 245 6.54 -4.85 -21.12
CA LEU A 245 5.87 -3.79 -20.39
C LEU A 245 6.90 -2.88 -19.70
N ARG A 246 6.60 -1.58 -19.67
CA ARG A 246 7.32 -0.63 -18.83
C ARG A 246 6.53 -0.43 -17.52
N TRP A 247 7.08 -1.00 -16.45
CA TRP A 247 6.54 -0.87 -15.11
C TRP A 247 6.93 0.48 -14.49
N HIS A 248 6.36 0.79 -13.33
CA HIS A 248 6.80 1.92 -12.52
C HIS A 248 8.17 1.69 -11.90
N ALA A 249 8.81 2.76 -11.45
CA ALA A 249 10.05 2.69 -10.69
C ALA A 249 9.87 1.91 -9.38
N SER A 250 10.96 1.36 -8.85
CA SER A 250 10.93 0.66 -7.57
C SER A 250 10.83 1.67 -6.41
N GLU A 251 10.05 1.32 -5.38
CA GLU A 251 10.01 2.09 -4.13
C GLU A 251 11.40 2.26 -3.51
N SER A 252 12.26 1.25 -3.65
CA SER A 252 13.64 1.30 -3.14
C SER A 252 14.46 2.44 -3.73
N THR A 253 14.08 2.96 -4.91
CA THR A 253 14.78 4.08 -5.57
C THR A 253 14.69 5.34 -4.72
N VAL A 254 13.50 5.74 -4.32
CA VAL A 254 13.31 6.92 -3.46
C VAL A 254 13.69 6.65 -2.01
N GLN A 255 13.47 5.42 -1.50
CA GLN A 255 13.80 5.05 -0.12
C GLN A 255 15.31 5.12 0.14
N LYS A 256 16.14 4.59 -0.77
CA LYS A 256 17.60 4.64 -0.65
C LYS A 256 18.13 6.08 -0.77
N ALA A 257 17.62 6.83 -1.75
CA ALA A 257 18.03 8.22 -1.95
C ALA A 257 17.66 9.10 -0.74
N PHE A 258 16.45 8.94 -0.19
CA PHE A 258 16.02 9.70 0.98
C PHE A 258 16.81 9.33 2.24
N LYS A 259 17.11 8.04 2.45
CA LYS A 259 17.93 7.60 3.58
C LYS A 259 19.35 8.19 3.52
N LEU A 260 19.95 8.25 2.33
CA LEU A 260 21.25 8.90 2.13
C LEU A 260 21.17 10.40 2.42
N ALA A 261 20.14 11.07 1.91
CA ALA A 261 19.92 12.50 2.09
C ALA A 261 19.74 12.90 3.57
N LEU A 262 19.04 12.08 4.37
CA LEU A 262 18.95 12.28 5.82
C LEU A 262 20.32 12.26 6.50
N GLY A 263 21.20 11.31 6.10
CA GLY A 263 22.56 11.24 6.63
C GLY A 263 23.40 12.46 6.24
N LEU A 264 23.31 12.90 4.98
CA LEU A 264 24.04 14.10 4.47
C LEU A 264 23.52 15.39 5.14
N ALA A 265 22.25 15.47 5.47
CA ALA A 265 21.65 16.59 6.18
C ALA A 265 21.91 16.56 7.70
N GLY A 266 22.63 15.57 8.23
CA GLY A 266 22.89 15.44 9.67
C GLY A 266 21.65 15.14 10.50
N ILE A 267 20.59 14.58 9.88
CA ILE A 267 19.32 14.29 10.57
C ILE A 267 19.36 12.89 11.16
N HIS A 268 19.51 12.81 12.48
CA HIS A 268 19.61 11.55 13.23
C HIS A 268 18.26 10.93 13.61
N LYS A 269 17.13 11.58 13.26
CA LYS A 269 15.80 11.01 13.49
C LYS A 269 15.62 9.74 12.66
N HIS A 270 14.98 8.72 13.26
CA HIS A 270 14.64 7.48 12.54
C HIS A 270 13.50 7.73 11.55
N ALA A 271 13.80 8.46 10.48
CA ALA A 271 12.86 8.85 9.45
C ALA A 271 12.95 7.93 8.21
N SER A 272 11.87 7.85 7.51
CA SER A 272 11.73 7.11 6.25
C SER A 272 10.90 7.93 5.27
N VAL A 273 10.77 7.47 4.02
CA VAL A 273 9.89 8.10 3.04
C VAL A 273 8.44 8.25 3.54
N HIS A 274 7.99 7.33 4.41
CA HIS A 274 6.66 7.42 5.02
C HIS A 274 6.55 8.58 6.02
N THR A 275 7.67 8.99 6.61
CA THR A 275 7.77 10.16 7.48
C THR A 275 7.42 11.45 6.75
N LEU A 276 7.72 11.57 5.44
CA LEU A 276 7.32 12.72 4.63
C LEU A 276 5.79 12.92 4.62
N ARG A 277 5.03 11.83 4.52
CA ARG A 277 3.57 11.89 4.61
C ARG A 277 3.08 12.23 6.03
N HIS A 278 3.76 11.76 7.08
CA HIS A 278 3.44 12.18 8.45
C HIS A 278 3.72 13.66 8.66
N SER A 279 4.85 14.16 8.14
CA SER A 279 5.20 15.58 8.19
C SER A 279 4.22 16.45 7.40
N PHE A 280 3.79 16.02 6.20
CA PHE A 280 2.73 16.70 5.44
C PHE A 280 1.47 16.89 6.27
N ALA A 281 0.96 15.83 6.89
CA ALA A 281 -0.26 15.90 7.69
C ALA A 281 -0.10 16.81 8.92
N THR A 282 1.03 16.71 9.62
CA THR A 282 1.31 17.52 10.81
C THR A 282 1.51 18.99 10.45
N HIS A 283 2.18 19.28 9.33
CA HIS A 283 2.39 20.66 8.87
C HIS A 283 1.09 21.32 8.39
N LEU A 284 0.21 20.59 7.69
CA LEU A 284 -1.12 21.11 7.36
C LEU A 284 -1.96 21.40 8.61
N LEU A 285 -1.93 20.50 9.59
CA LEU A 285 -2.63 20.73 10.86
C LEU A 285 -2.07 21.95 11.59
N ALA A 286 -0.74 22.12 11.58
CA ALA A 286 -0.06 23.26 12.16
C ALA A 286 -0.37 24.58 11.45
N ALA A 287 -0.66 24.52 10.15
CA ALA A 287 -1.10 25.66 9.34
C ALA A 287 -2.61 25.96 9.50
N GLY A 288 -3.33 25.23 10.36
CA GLY A 288 -4.75 25.49 10.64
C GLY A 288 -5.72 24.73 9.75
N THR A 289 -5.24 23.79 8.90
CA THR A 289 -6.14 22.96 8.09
C THR A 289 -6.93 22.02 9.01
N ASP A 290 -8.24 21.95 8.78
CA ASP A 290 -9.10 21.09 9.60
C ASP A 290 -8.78 19.59 9.39
N ILE A 291 -9.00 18.81 10.43
CA ILE A 291 -8.60 17.39 10.46
C ILE A 291 -9.41 16.52 9.50
N ARG A 292 -10.62 16.92 9.14
CA ARG A 292 -11.46 16.19 8.16
C ARG A 292 -10.91 16.38 6.76
N THR A 293 -10.51 17.60 6.40
CA THR A 293 -9.82 17.87 5.14
C THR A 293 -8.52 17.07 5.05
N ILE A 294 -7.70 17.04 6.11
CA ILE A 294 -6.50 16.20 6.16
C ILE A 294 -6.84 14.71 6.00
N GLN A 295 -7.90 14.24 6.66
CA GLN A 295 -8.36 12.85 6.52
C GLN A 295 -8.71 12.52 5.06
N LEU A 296 -9.42 13.40 4.36
CA LEU A 296 -9.81 13.23 2.95
C LEU A 296 -8.58 13.22 2.04
N LEU A 297 -7.69 14.19 2.17
CA LEU A 297 -6.44 14.28 1.38
C LEU A 297 -5.59 13.01 1.54
N LEU A 298 -5.46 12.51 2.77
CA LEU A 298 -4.70 11.30 3.07
C LEU A 298 -5.44 10.01 2.68
N GLY A 299 -6.75 10.04 2.56
CA GLY A 299 -7.57 8.84 2.34
C GLY A 299 -7.52 7.87 3.51
N HIS A 300 -7.66 8.37 4.74
CA HIS A 300 -7.79 7.55 5.93
C HIS A 300 -9.25 7.14 6.12
N ARG A 301 -9.50 5.82 6.24
CA ARG A 301 -10.85 5.28 6.48
C ARG A 301 -11.42 5.72 7.83
N SER A 302 -10.58 5.82 8.85
CA SER A 302 -10.95 6.21 10.21
C SER A 302 -10.29 7.54 10.55
N LEU A 303 -11.06 8.45 11.16
CA LEU A 303 -10.56 9.69 11.73
C LEU A 303 -9.49 9.41 12.79
N GLN A 304 -9.63 8.34 13.56
CA GLN A 304 -8.67 7.93 14.59
C GLN A 304 -7.25 7.75 14.03
N THR A 305 -7.13 7.33 12.76
CA THR A 305 -5.81 7.26 12.09
C THR A 305 -5.22 8.64 11.84
N THR A 306 -6.06 9.67 11.68
CA THR A 306 -5.63 11.07 11.47
C THR A 306 -5.41 11.77 12.80
N MET A 307 -6.14 11.40 13.86
CA MET A 307 -5.98 11.94 15.21
C MET A 307 -4.57 11.73 15.80
N ILE A 308 -3.79 10.81 15.28
CA ILE A 308 -2.39 10.61 15.69
C ILE A 308 -1.57 11.90 15.51
N TYR A 309 -1.91 12.73 14.53
CA TYR A 309 -1.21 13.98 14.25
C TYR A 309 -1.56 15.10 15.23
N THR A 310 -2.74 15.07 15.87
CA THR A 310 -3.13 16.07 16.88
C THR A 310 -2.27 15.97 18.12
N HIS A 311 -1.90 14.77 18.55
CA HIS A 311 -1.01 14.58 19.70
C HIS A 311 0.38 15.18 19.46
N VAL A 312 0.91 15.08 18.24
CA VAL A 312 2.22 15.65 17.91
C VAL A 312 2.17 17.18 17.89
N HIS A 313 1.06 17.78 17.46
CA HIS A 313 0.90 19.22 17.37
C HIS A 313 0.63 19.88 18.73
N GLN A 314 -0.26 19.30 19.54
CA GLN A 314 -0.71 19.90 20.80
C GLN A 314 0.36 19.90 21.90
N THR A 315 1.22 18.87 21.94
CA THR A 315 2.18 18.70 23.02
C THR A 315 3.39 19.64 22.91
N ALA A 316 3.79 20.05 21.70
CA ALA A 316 5.06 20.76 21.50
C ALA A 316 4.94 22.27 21.24
N ARG A 317 3.81 22.78 20.72
CA ARG A 317 3.72 24.19 20.28
C ARG A 317 2.99 25.15 21.22
N HIS A 318 2.15 24.64 22.12
CA HIS A 318 1.34 25.50 23.01
C HIS A 318 1.79 25.49 24.47
N THR A 319 2.78 24.66 24.80
CA THR A 319 3.29 24.57 26.20
C THR A 319 4.72 25.07 26.24
N LYS A 320 4.93 26.25 26.80
CA LYS A 320 6.28 26.74 27.14
C LYS A 320 6.83 25.91 28.29
N SER A 321 8.10 25.52 28.19
CA SER A 321 8.77 24.85 29.28
C SER A 321 8.71 25.70 30.53
N PRO A 322 8.56 25.14 31.76
CA PRO A 322 8.75 25.90 32.99
C PRO A 322 10.13 26.59 33.04
N LEU A 323 11.16 25.99 32.42
CA LEU A 323 12.50 26.57 32.36
C LEU A 323 12.53 27.84 31.46
N ASP A 324 11.71 27.91 30.42
CA ASP A 324 11.61 29.11 29.56
C ASP A 324 10.84 30.28 30.21
N ARG A 325 10.39 30.08 31.47
CA ARG A 325 9.63 31.07 32.26
C ARG A 325 10.44 31.63 33.44
N ILE A 326 11.63 31.10 33.66
CA ILE A 326 12.61 31.57 34.63
C ILE A 326 13.56 32.55 33.95
#